data_2937a01036a45d7b51b0c4617311b3d4
#
_entry.id   2937a01036a45d7b51b0c4617311b3d4
#
_cell.length_a   1.000
_cell.length_b   1.000
_cell.length_c   1.000
_cell.angle_alpha   90.00
_cell.angle_beta   90.00
_cell.angle_gamma   90.00
#
_symmetry.space_group_name_H-M   'P 1'
#
loop_
_entity.id
_entity.type
_entity.pdbx_description
1 polymer ?
#
loop_
_entity_poly.entity_id
_entity_poly.type
_entity_poly.pdbx_seq_one_letter_code
_entity_poly.pdbx_strand_id
1 'polypeptide(L)'
;MLDYIKSAHDEMTEVAGHGRSAMIDKAAAKLKSDGWKLVETTGFLHLIGPLWQRVVDGAHEYALVTEDKHHNRNGLVQGGVLMTFADRTCGMTAHYVSGKRPLATVQLDTHFVEAGKIGDILISRPRVVRSTRSLIFMSTEVTVDDRCIVMANGVFKFLKGPE
;
A
#
# COMPACT_ATOMS: atom_id res chain seq x y z
N MET A 1 -6.47 -17.70 39.12
CA MET A 1 -6.82 -16.30 38.77
C MET A 1 -6.04 -15.80 37.56
N LEU A 2 -4.71 -15.99 37.52
CA LEU A 2 -3.88 -15.64 36.35
C LEU A 2 -4.23 -16.45 35.10
N ASP A 3 -4.49 -17.75 35.21
CA ASP A 3 -4.85 -18.63 34.11
C ASP A 3 -6.24 -18.29 33.52
N TYR A 4 -7.20 -17.86 34.37
CA TYR A 4 -8.52 -17.43 33.92
C TYR A 4 -8.42 -16.10 33.10
N ILE A 5 -7.58 -15.15 33.57
CA ILE A 5 -7.37 -13.88 32.84
C ILE A 5 -6.69 -14.13 31.49
N LYS A 6 -5.76 -15.06 31.44
CA LYS A 6 -5.05 -15.44 30.20
C LYS A 6 -5.99 -16.13 29.22
N SER A 7 -6.82 -17.08 29.69
CA SER A 7 -7.84 -17.75 28.85
C SER A 7 -8.88 -16.77 28.29
N ALA A 8 -9.39 -15.83 29.10
CA ALA A 8 -10.32 -14.81 28.64
C ALA A 8 -9.69 -13.83 27.64
N HIS A 9 -8.39 -13.52 27.80
CA HIS A 9 -7.66 -12.69 26.85
C HIS A 9 -7.45 -13.42 25.53
N ASP A 10 -7.10 -14.70 25.56
CA ASP A 10 -6.88 -15.54 24.38
C ASP A 10 -8.20 -15.74 23.61
N GLU A 11 -9.33 -16.01 24.28
CA GLU A 11 -10.64 -16.11 23.66
C GLU A 11 -11.11 -14.78 23.01
N MET A 12 -10.91 -13.65 23.69
CA MET A 12 -11.23 -12.33 23.13
C MET A 12 -10.36 -12.00 21.90
N THR A 13 -9.12 -12.42 21.90
CA THR A 13 -8.19 -12.22 20.78
C THR A 13 -8.58 -13.11 19.59
N GLU A 14 -9.00 -14.33 19.83
CA GLU A 14 -9.42 -15.28 18.81
C GLU A 14 -10.75 -14.85 18.15
N VAL A 15 -11.72 -14.41 18.92
CA VAL A 15 -13.00 -13.87 18.40
C VAL A 15 -12.78 -12.58 17.59
N ALA A 16 -11.91 -11.69 18.07
CA ALA A 16 -11.54 -10.48 17.33
C ALA A 16 -10.81 -10.80 16.01
N GLY A 17 -9.97 -11.85 16.01
CA GLY A 17 -9.26 -12.33 14.82
C GLY A 17 -10.20 -12.86 13.74
N HIS A 18 -11.21 -13.63 14.09
CA HIS A 18 -12.21 -14.16 13.14
C HIS A 18 -13.04 -13.04 12.49
N GLY A 19 -13.47 -12.05 13.26
CA GLY A 19 -14.21 -10.89 12.74
C GLY A 19 -13.37 -10.05 11.75
N ARG A 20 -12.09 -9.87 12.05
CA ARG A 20 -11.15 -9.12 11.18
C ARG A 20 -10.84 -9.87 9.89
N SER A 21 -10.63 -11.18 9.94
CA SER A 21 -10.44 -12.01 8.73
C SER A 21 -11.62 -11.87 7.77
N ALA A 22 -12.84 -11.98 8.26
CA ALA A 22 -14.05 -11.80 7.45
C ALA A 22 -14.16 -10.39 6.82
N MET A 23 -13.71 -9.35 7.52
CA MET A 23 -13.66 -7.98 6.97
C MET A 23 -12.64 -7.86 5.83
N ILE A 24 -11.46 -8.45 5.98
CA ILE A 24 -10.40 -8.46 4.97
C ILE A 24 -10.87 -9.19 3.72
N ASP A 25 -11.48 -10.37 3.89
CA ASP A 25 -12.04 -11.16 2.79
C ASP A 25 -13.13 -10.38 2.04
N LYS A 26 -14.01 -9.67 2.76
CA LYS A 26 -15.03 -8.82 2.19
C LYS A 26 -14.42 -7.64 1.40
N ALA A 27 -13.37 -7.01 1.95
CA ALA A 27 -12.67 -5.93 1.28
C ALA A 27 -11.98 -6.41 -0.01
N ALA A 28 -11.32 -7.57 0.02
CA ALA A 28 -10.72 -8.19 -1.15
C ALA A 28 -11.76 -8.58 -2.20
N ALA A 29 -12.90 -9.15 -1.78
CA ALA A 29 -14.01 -9.47 -2.69
C ALA A 29 -14.59 -8.21 -3.35
N LYS A 30 -14.74 -7.13 -2.58
CA LYS A 30 -15.18 -5.83 -3.11
C LYS A 30 -14.19 -5.29 -4.14
N LEU A 31 -12.90 -5.26 -3.84
CA LEU A 31 -11.88 -4.83 -4.80
C LEU A 31 -11.97 -5.62 -6.10
N LYS A 32 -12.11 -6.95 -6.01
CA LYS A 32 -12.25 -7.81 -7.19
C LYS A 32 -13.50 -7.49 -8.01
N SER A 33 -14.65 -7.26 -7.37
CA SER A 33 -15.89 -6.88 -8.04
C SER A 33 -15.80 -5.50 -8.70
N ASP A 34 -15.03 -4.58 -8.13
CA ASP A 34 -14.79 -3.24 -8.64
C ASP A 34 -13.70 -3.19 -9.73
N GLY A 35 -13.30 -4.35 -10.28
CA GLY A 35 -12.37 -4.46 -11.40
C GLY A 35 -10.88 -4.37 -11.03
N TRP A 36 -10.53 -4.41 -9.74
CA TRP A 36 -9.15 -4.46 -9.32
C TRP A 36 -8.55 -5.84 -9.59
N LYS A 37 -7.28 -5.85 -9.98
CA LYS A 37 -6.49 -7.06 -10.24
C LYS A 37 -5.39 -7.19 -9.21
N LEU A 38 -5.17 -8.40 -8.73
CA LEU A 38 -4.08 -8.71 -7.82
C LEU A 38 -2.74 -8.51 -8.53
N VAL A 39 -1.79 -7.90 -7.84
CA VAL A 39 -0.41 -7.75 -8.31
C VAL A 39 0.41 -8.91 -7.79
N GLU A 40 1.10 -9.61 -8.69
CA GLU A 40 2.09 -10.61 -8.27
C GLU A 40 3.26 -9.90 -7.56
N THR A 41 3.55 -10.34 -6.35
CA THR A 41 4.61 -9.76 -5.52
C THR A 41 5.52 -10.87 -5.00
N THR A 42 6.80 -10.53 -4.83
CA THR A 42 7.83 -11.42 -4.26
C THR A 42 8.62 -10.68 -3.18
N GLY A 43 9.38 -11.43 -2.38
CA GLY A 43 10.25 -10.86 -1.35
C GLY A 43 9.50 -9.99 -0.35
N PHE A 44 10.06 -8.84 -0.03
CA PHE A 44 9.50 -7.91 0.96
C PHE A 44 8.07 -7.47 0.64
N LEU A 45 7.76 -7.24 -0.64
CA LEU A 45 6.42 -6.82 -1.05
C LEU A 45 5.36 -7.91 -0.84
N HIS A 46 5.75 -9.18 -0.89
CA HIS A 46 4.86 -10.29 -0.56
C HIS A 46 4.46 -10.25 0.93
N LEU A 47 5.38 -9.86 1.81
CA LEU A 47 5.10 -9.69 3.25
C LEU A 47 4.13 -8.53 3.52
N ILE A 48 4.27 -7.43 2.76
CA ILE A 48 3.40 -6.25 2.91
C ILE A 48 2.04 -6.45 2.21
N GLY A 49 1.99 -7.20 1.11
CA GLY A 49 0.78 -7.39 0.30
C GLY A 49 -0.36 -8.12 1.02
N PRO A 50 -1.45 -8.40 0.32
CA PRO A 50 -1.61 -8.32 -1.14
C PRO A 50 -1.84 -6.91 -1.68
N LEU A 51 -1.20 -6.60 -2.80
CA LEU A 51 -1.40 -5.36 -3.54
C LEU A 51 -2.39 -5.58 -4.69
N TRP A 52 -3.21 -4.58 -4.93
CA TRP A 52 -4.17 -4.56 -6.02
C TRP A 52 -3.89 -3.38 -6.95
N GLN A 53 -4.23 -3.53 -8.23
CA GLN A 53 -4.11 -2.47 -9.22
C GLN A 53 -5.29 -2.43 -10.17
N ARG A 54 -5.57 -1.25 -10.68
CA ARG A 54 -6.45 -1.05 -11.84
C ARG A 54 -6.02 0.16 -12.66
N VAL A 55 -6.58 0.31 -13.85
CA VAL A 55 -6.39 1.49 -14.70
C VAL A 55 -7.76 2.11 -14.92
N VAL A 56 -7.89 3.41 -14.62
CA VAL A 56 -9.10 4.19 -14.82
C VAL A 56 -8.73 5.40 -15.68
N ASP A 57 -9.32 5.55 -16.83
CA ASP A 57 -9.06 6.64 -17.79
C ASP A 57 -7.57 6.84 -18.10
N GLY A 58 -6.83 5.74 -18.18
CA GLY A 58 -5.37 5.73 -18.44
C GLY A 58 -4.50 5.98 -17.20
N ALA A 59 -5.08 6.30 -16.06
CA ALA A 59 -4.37 6.47 -14.79
C ALA A 59 -4.27 5.16 -14.00
N HIS A 60 -3.10 4.88 -13.46
CA HIS A 60 -2.87 3.73 -12.58
C HIS A 60 -3.36 4.05 -11.17
N GLU A 61 -4.16 3.16 -10.61
CA GLU A 61 -4.55 3.17 -9.21
C GLU A 61 -4.12 1.87 -8.53
N TYR A 62 -3.76 1.97 -7.26
CA TYR A 62 -3.33 0.83 -6.44
C TYR A 62 -4.09 0.80 -5.13
N ALA A 63 -4.33 -0.41 -4.63
CA ALA A 63 -4.97 -0.61 -3.34
C ALA A 63 -4.19 -1.59 -2.47
N LEU A 64 -4.26 -1.38 -1.16
CA LEU A 64 -3.77 -2.28 -0.12
C LEU A 64 -4.84 -2.39 0.96
N VAL A 65 -5.33 -3.59 1.21
CA VAL A 65 -6.17 -3.87 2.39
C VAL A 65 -5.25 -4.03 3.58
N THR A 66 -5.46 -3.23 4.62
CA THR A 66 -4.62 -3.29 5.82
C THR A 66 -5.04 -4.43 6.73
N GLU A 67 -4.07 -5.21 7.20
CA GLU A 67 -4.22 -6.42 7.98
C GLU A 67 -3.48 -6.30 9.33
N ASP A 68 -3.68 -7.22 10.23
CA ASP A 68 -3.02 -7.22 11.55
C ASP A 68 -1.50 -7.12 11.46
N LYS A 69 -0.86 -7.75 10.48
CA LYS A 69 0.59 -7.64 10.26
C LYS A 69 1.09 -6.21 10.00
N HIS A 70 0.19 -5.28 9.71
CA HIS A 70 0.50 -3.89 9.38
C HIS A 70 0.41 -2.94 10.57
N HIS A 71 0.01 -3.41 11.76
CA HIS A 71 -0.21 -2.53 12.91
C HIS A 71 1.10 -2.08 13.58
N ASN A 72 1.07 -0.90 14.15
CA ASN A 72 2.06 -0.39 15.09
C ASN A 72 1.62 -0.66 16.55
N ARG A 73 2.41 -0.20 17.53
CA ARG A 73 2.09 -0.39 18.96
C ARG A 73 0.74 0.18 19.39
N ASN A 74 0.19 1.13 18.65
CA ASN A 74 -1.08 1.79 18.93
C ASN A 74 -2.26 1.16 18.18
N GLY A 75 -2.05 0.04 17.48
CA GLY A 75 -3.08 -0.63 16.69
C GLY A 75 -3.45 0.10 15.38
N LEU A 76 -2.65 1.08 14.96
CA LEU A 76 -2.81 1.83 13.72
C LEU A 76 -1.87 1.30 12.64
N VAL A 77 -2.12 1.63 11.38
CA VAL A 77 -1.21 1.26 10.29
C VAL A 77 0.18 1.85 10.53
N GLN A 78 1.19 1.02 10.48
CA GLN A 78 2.59 1.39 10.72
C GLN A 78 3.11 2.28 9.60
N GLY A 79 3.81 3.38 9.93
CA GLY A 79 4.29 4.36 8.97
C GLY A 79 5.19 3.77 7.87
N GLY A 80 6.02 2.77 8.21
CA GLY A 80 6.84 2.06 7.22
C GLY A 80 6.02 1.31 6.16
N VAL A 81 4.84 0.78 6.51
CA VAL A 81 3.91 0.18 5.53
C VAL A 81 3.39 1.25 4.58
N LEU A 82 2.99 2.40 5.12
CA LEU A 82 2.50 3.53 4.32
C LEU A 82 3.57 4.08 3.37
N MET A 83 4.83 4.22 3.85
CA MET A 83 5.97 4.62 3.01
C MET A 83 6.25 3.59 1.91
N THR A 84 6.28 2.30 2.25
CA THR A 84 6.50 1.22 1.28
C THR A 84 5.40 1.21 0.22
N PHE A 85 4.15 1.42 0.61
CA PHE A 85 3.03 1.47 -0.33
C PHE A 85 3.16 2.67 -1.28
N ALA A 86 3.47 3.86 -0.75
CA ALA A 86 3.67 5.07 -1.56
C ALA A 86 4.87 4.92 -2.52
N ASP A 87 6.02 4.44 -2.03
CA ASP A 87 7.22 4.20 -2.86
C ASP A 87 6.92 3.21 -3.99
N ARG A 88 6.34 2.07 -3.63
CA ARG A 88 6.06 1.00 -4.59
C ARG A 88 5.11 1.46 -5.69
N THR A 89 4.04 2.14 -5.33
CA THR A 89 3.02 2.58 -6.30
C THR A 89 3.53 3.68 -7.22
N CYS A 90 4.33 4.62 -6.71
CA CYS A 90 5.06 5.58 -7.53
C CYS A 90 6.03 4.89 -8.49
N GLY A 91 6.83 3.94 -8.00
CA GLY A 91 7.78 3.18 -8.82
C GLY A 91 7.10 2.35 -9.90
N MET A 92 5.98 1.66 -9.59
CA MET A 92 5.21 0.90 -10.58
C MET A 92 4.65 1.82 -11.67
N THR A 93 4.05 2.94 -11.30
CA THR A 93 3.53 3.91 -12.28
C THR A 93 4.65 4.46 -13.14
N ALA A 94 5.79 4.88 -12.54
CA ALA A 94 6.95 5.36 -13.26
C ALA A 94 7.48 4.31 -14.27
N HIS A 95 7.51 3.04 -13.89
CA HIS A 95 7.89 1.93 -14.77
C HIS A 95 6.95 1.82 -15.97
N TYR A 96 5.63 1.80 -15.74
CA TYR A 96 4.65 1.67 -16.83
C TYR A 96 4.68 2.85 -17.81
N VAL A 97 4.65 4.09 -17.29
CA VAL A 97 4.59 5.28 -18.15
C VAL A 97 5.89 5.55 -18.91
N SER A 98 7.00 4.98 -18.48
CA SER A 98 8.31 5.12 -19.14
C SER A 98 8.60 4.03 -20.18
N GLY A 99 7.63 3.20 -20.53
CA GLY A 99 7.84 2.06 -21.44
C GLY A 99 8.56 0.90 -20.78
N LYS A 100 8.28 0.64 -19.51
CA LYS A 100 8.83 -0.47 -18.69
C LYS A 100 10.35 -0.38 -18.45
N ARG A 101 10.90 0.83 -18.39
CA ARG A 101 12.30 1.02 -18.03
C ARG A 101 12.57 0.58 -16.59
N PRO A 102 13.68 -0.13 -16.30
CA PRO A 102 14.08 -0.41 -14.92
C PRO A 102 14.46 0.89 -14.21
N LEU A 103 14.13 0.98 -12.94
CA LEU A 103 14.38 2.18 -12.15
C LEU A 103 14.68 1.83 -10.67
N ALA A 104 15.30 2.77 -9.97
CA ALA A 104 15.53 2.69 -8.54
C ALA A 104 15.10 4.00 -7.87
N THR A 105 14.57 3.89 -6.66
CA THR A 105 14.23 5.03 -5.82
C THR A 105 15.50 5.76 -5.40
N VAL A 106 15.53 7.07 -5.61
CA VAL A 106 16.62 7.97 -5.18
C VAL A 106 16.21 8.67 -3.90
N GLN A 107 14.94 9.08 -3.83
CA GLN A 107 14.40 9.84 -2.71
C GLN A 107 12.90 9.59 -2.61
N LEU A 108 12.39 9.56 -1.38
CA LEU A 108 10.97 9.60 -1.08
C LEU A 108 10.75 10.49 0.14
N ASP A 109 10.06 11.60 -0.06
CA ASP A 109 9.57 12.45 1.02
C ASP A 109 8.13 12.06 1.34
N THR A 110 7.83 11.88 2.62
CA THR A 110 6.53 11.40 3.07
C THR A 110 6.01 12.25 4.22
N HIS A 111 4.78 12.71 4.10
CA HIS A 111 4.04 13.39 5.15
C HIS A 111 2.88 12.49 5.60
N PHE A 112 2.88 12.10 6.87
CA PHE A 112 1.77 11.39 7.50
C PHE A 112 0.74 12.41 7.96
N VAL A 113 -0.39 12.46 7.27
CA VAL A 113 -1.43 13.49 7.46
C VAL A 113 -2.46 13.03 8.47
N GLU A 114 -2.88 11.75 8.35
CA GLU A 114 -3.86 11.14 9.23
C GLU A 114 -3.55 9.66 9.46
N ALA A 115 -4.11 9.08 10.52
CA ALA A 115 -3.90 7.68 10.86
C ALA A 115 -4.79 6.76 10.01
N GLY A 116 -4.17 5.74 9.41
CA GLY A 116 -4.88 4.58 8.85
C GLY A 116 -5.16 3.55 9.93
N LYS A 117 -6.30 2.86 9.83
CA LYS A 117 -6.72 1.79 10.75
C LYS A 117 -6.55 0.43 10.10
N ILE A 118 -6.44 -0.61 10.91
CA ILE A 118 -6.48 -1.98 10.42
C ILE A 118 -7.89 -2.30 9.91
N GLY A 119 -7.96 -2.88 8.70
CA GLY A 119 -9.19 -3.11 7.95
C GLY A 119 -9.49 -2.04 6.89
N ASP A 120 -8.79 -0.89 6.92
CA ASP A 120 -8.92 0.14 5.89
C ASP A 120 -8.41 -0.36 4.54
N ILE A 121 -9.02 0.14 3.46
CA ILE A 121 -8.50 -0.01 2.10
C ILE A 121 -7.75 1.27 1.76
N LEU A 122 -6.43 1.19 1.74
CA LEU A 122 -5.57 2.28 1.27
C LEU A 122 -5.63 2.35 -0.25
N ILE A 123 -5.84 3.53 -0.80
CA ILE A 123 -5.80 3.79 -2.25
C ILE A 123 -4.68 4.79 -2.55
N SER A 124 -3.83 4.44 -3.51
CA SER A 124 -2.78 5.33 -4.02
C SER A 124 -3.04 5.65 -5.49
N ARG A 125 -2.91 6.94 -5.86
CA ARG A 125 -3.07 7.48 -7.22
C ARG A 125 -1.84 8.24 -7.63
N PRO A 126 -0.75 7.57 -8.00
CA PRO A 126 0.50 8.22 -8.37
C PRO A 126 0.36 8.97 -9.69
N ARG A 127 0.98 10.14 -9.75
CA ARG A 127 1.07 10.94 -10.98
C ARG A 127 2.51 11.35 -11.27
N VAL A 128 2.83 11.47 -12.55
CA VAL A 128 4.11 12.01 -12.99
C VAL A 128 4.07 13.53 -12.83
N VAL A 129 5.03 14.08 -12.07
CA VAL A 129 5.26 15.52 -11.98
C VAL A 129 6.12 15.98 -13.14
N ARG A 130 7.23 15.25 -13.38
CA ARG A 130 8.14 15.49 -14.50
C ARG A 130 8.96 14.25 -14.81
N SER A 131 9.22 14.03 -16.10
CA SER A 131 10.18 13.01 -16.56
C SER A 131 11.29 13.68 -17.37
N THR A 132 12.52 13.20 -17.15
CA THR A 132 13.73 13.58 -17.88
C THR A 132 14.36 12.34 -18.51
N ARG A 133 15.51 12.49 -19.16
CA ARG A 133 16.25 11.35 -19.72
C ARG A 133 16.68 10.33 -18.65
N SER A 134 17.03 10.79 -17.45
CA SER A 134 17.63 9.96 -16.39
C SER A 134 16.82 9.86 -15.10
N LEU A 135 15.88 10.77 -14.87
CA LEU A 135 15.08 10.85 -13.65
C LEU A 135 13.60 11.01 -13.98
N ILE A 136 12.76 10.49 -13.10
CA ILE A 136 11.33 10.76 -13.10
C ILE A 136 10.88 11.17 -11.68
N PHE A 137 10.11 12.25 -11.61
CA PHE A 137 9.57 12.86 -10.40
C PHE A 137 8.11 12.49 -10.30
N MET A 138 7.74 11.90 -9.17
CA MET A 138 6.41 11.36 -8.91
C MET A 138 5.80 12.04 -7.69
N SER A 139 4.49 12.09 -7.66
CA SER A 139 3.71 12.50 -6.48
C SER A 139 2.55 11.54 -6.32
N THR A 140 2.18 11.24 -5.08
CA THR A 140 0.98 10.48 -4.76
C THR A 140 0.34 10.92 -3.46
N GLU A 141 -0.96 10.74 -3.37
CA GLU A 141 -1.70 10.71 -2.11
C GLU A 141 -2.16 9.29 -1.86
N VAL A 142 -2.04 8.84 -0.62
CA VAL A 142 -2.64 7.60 -0.13
C VAL A 142 -3.86 7.98 0.67
N THR A 143 -5.03 7.51 0.25
CA THR A 143 -6.32 7.85 0.85
C THR A 143 -7.04 6.63 1.39
N VAL A 144 -7.93 6.86 2.35
CA VAL A 144 -8.97 5.94 2.80
C VAL A 144 -10.29 6.68 2.64
N ASP A 145 -11.14 6.21 1.75
CA ASP A 145 -12.31 6.97 1.29
C ASP A 145 -11.89 8.39 0.87
N ASP A 146 -12.44 9.44 1.51
CA ASP A 146 -12.13 10.85 1.22
C ASP A 146 -11.02 11.43 2.14
N ARG A 147 -10.43 10.61 3.04
CA ARG A 147 -9.40 11.05 3.98
C ARG A 147 -8.01 10.85 3.40
N CYS A 148 -7.18 11.89 3.38
CA CYS A 148 -5.77 11.79 3.04
C CYS A 148 -4.98 11.24 4.24
N ILE A 149 -4.36 10.07 4.07
CA ILE A 149 -3.53 9.42 5.10
C ILE A 149 -2.07 9.81 4.93
N VAL A 150 -1.60 9.82 3.67
CA VAL A 150 -0.20 10.14 3.33
C VAL A 150 -0.15 10.98 2.08
N MET A 151 0.73 11.98 2.08
CA MET A 151 1.23 12.66 0.88
C MET A 151 2.68 12.27 0.67
N ALA A 152 3.05 11.87 -0.56
CA ALA A 152 4.42 11.51 -0.85
C ALA A 152 4.89 12.06 -2.20
N ASN A 153 6.18 12.45 -2.25
CA ASN A 153 6.88 12.86 -3.47
C ASN A 153 8.14 11.99 -3.62
N GLY A 154 8.32 11.41 -4.79
CA GLY A 154 9.43 10.50 -5.06
C GLY A 154 10.26 10.93 -6.26
N VAL A 155 11.56 10.68 -6.20
CA VAL A 155 12.50 10.79 -7.32
C VAL A 155 13.05 9.41 -7.63
N PHE A 156 12.91 8.99 -8.88
CA PHE A 156 13.38 7.69 -9.34
C PHE A 156 14.38 7.89 -10.48
N LYS A 157 15.46 7.11 -10.46
CA LYS A 157 16.48 7.09 -11.49
C LYS A 157 16.23 5.92 -12.43
N PHE A 158 16.22 6.18 -13.72
CA PHE A 158 16.22 5.13 -14.73
C PHE A 158 17.59 4.43 -14.74
N LEU A 159 17.55 3.12 -14.61
CA LEU A 159 18.75 2.28 -14.71
C LEU A 159 19.01 1.91 -16.18
N LYS A 160 20.26 1.55 -16.48
CA LYS A 160 20.58 0.88 -17.73
C LYS A 160 19.94 -0.52 -17.68
N GLY A 161 19.29 -0.93 -18.74
CA GLY A 161 18.85 -2.32 -18.87
C GLY A 161 20.05 -3.28 -18.81
N PRO A 162 19.84 -4.57 -18.55
CA PRO A 162 20.88 -5.57 -18.76
C PRO A 162 21.36 -5.47 -20.22
N GLU A 163 22.69 -5.47 -20.41
CA GLU A 163 23.32 -5.58 -21.72
C GLU A 163 23.05 -6.94 -22.33
#